data_a8394b8f23bfac56eb7840977abd21da
#
_entry.id   a8394b8f23bfac56eb7840977abd21da
#
_cell.length_a   1.000
_cell.length_b   1.000
_cell.length_c   1.000
_cell.angle_alpha   90.00
_cell.angle_beta   90.00
_cell.angle_gamma   90.00
#
_symmetry.space_group_name_H-M   'P 1'
#
loop_
_entity.id
_entity.type
_entity.pdbx_description
1 polymer ?
#
loop_
_entity_poly.entity_id
_entity_poly.type
_entity_poly.pdbx_seq_one_letter_code
_entity_poly.pdbx_strand_id
1 'polypeptide(L)' 'MTMNKQEVSMLREEIELLMQERTRLLKVVGAAAVLVANTDPKSFRNEAMDAAEMLSETLNALPEETLKDALESVQAEVE' A
#
# COMPACT_ATOMS: atom_id res chain seq x y z
N MET A 1 -3.38 -29.55 19.45
CA MET A 1 -4.78 -29.53 19.02
C MET A 1 -4.87 -29.49 17.50
N THR A 2 -5.56 -30.42 16.93
CA THR A 2 -5.69 -30.48 15.47
C THR A 2 -6.93 -29.73 15.02
N MET A 3 -6.77 -28.88 14.02
CA MET A 3 -7.88 -28.16 13.41
C MET A 3 -8.67 -29.07 12.50
N ASN A 4 -9.99 -28.93 12.46
CA ASN A 4 -10.81 -29.69 11.54
C ASN A 4 -10.76 -29.06 10.13
N LYS A 5 -11.31 -29.76 9.14
CA LYS A 5 -11.26 -29.30 7.74
C LYS A 5 -11.95 -27.94 7.52
N GLN A 6 -13.04 -27.70 8.24
CA GLN A 6 -13.77 -26.44 8.11
C GLN A 6 -12.93 -25.27 8.63
N GLU A 7 -12.27 -25.45 9.77
CA GLU A 7 -11.41 -24.39 10.34
C GLU A 7 -10.25 -24.08 9.42
N VAL A 8 -9.62 -25.11 8.85
CA VAL A 8 -8.52 -24.92 7.90
C VAL A 8 -9.00 -24.19 6.65
N SER A 9 -10.17 -24.56 6.15
CA SER A 9 -10.75 -23.93 4.96
C SER A 9 -11.07 -22.46 5.19
N MET A 10 -11.65 -22.15 6.36
CA MET A 10 -11.95 -20.77 6.73
C MET A 10 -10.69 -19.91 6.87
N LEU A 11 -9.65 -20.47 7.48
CA LEU A 11 -8.38 -19.77 7.60
C LEU A 11 -7.74 -19.49 6.26
N ARG A 12 -7.83 -20.44 5.33
CA ARG A 12 -7.33 -20.24 3.96
C ARG A 12 -8.06 -19.11 3.26
N GLU A 13 -9.39 -19.07 3.39
CA GLU A 13 -10.20 -18.01 2.81
C GLU A 13 -9.81 -16.64 3.38
N GLU A 14 -9.62 -16.55 4.69
CA GLU A 14 -9.20 -15.31 5.33
C GLU A 14 -7.83 -14.86 4.85
N ILE A 15 -6.88 -15.78 4.74
CA ILE A 15 -5.54 -15.46 4.25
C ILE A 15 -5.61 -14.97 2.81
N GLU A 16 -6.39 -15.62 1.95
CA GLU A 16 -6.55 -15.19 0.56
C GLU A 16 -7.14 -13.80 0.46
N LEU A 17 -8.14 -13.49 1.27
CA LEU A 17 -8.74 -12.16 1.30
C LEU A 17 -7.75 -11.10 1.75
N LEU A 18 -6.98 -11.40 2.81
CA LEU A 18 -5.95 -10.49 3.31
C LEU A 18 -4.86 -10.25 2.27
N MET A 19 -4.47 -11.29 1.54
CA MET A 19 -3.48 -11.15 0.48
C MET A 19 -3.99 -10.29 -0.67
N GLN A 20 -5.26 -10.45 -1.04
CA GLN A 20 -5.88 -9.63 -2.07
C GLN A 20 -5.97 -8.17 -1.64
N GLU A 21 -6.36 -7.93 -0.39
CA GLU A 21 -6.40 -6.58 0.17
C GLU A 21 -5.02 -5.95 0.19
N ARG A 22 -4.02 -6.72 0.63
CA ARG A 22 -2.65 -6.25 0.65
C ARG A 22 -2.19 -5.83 -0.75
N THR A 23 -2.51 -6.65 -1.76
CA THR A 23 -2.14 -6.35 -3.15
C THR A 23 -2.77 -5.03 -3.61
N ARG A 24 -4.03 -4.81 -3.29
CA ARG A 24 -4.72 -3.57 -3.65
C ARG A 24 -4.16 -2.36 -2.91
N LEU A 25 -3.90 -2.51 -1.62
CA LEU A 25 -3.33 -1.43 -0.82
C LEU A 25 -1.92 -1.08 -1.27
N LEU A 26 -1.13 -2.08 -1.68
CA LEU A 26 0.21 -1.82 -2.21
C LEU A 26 0.16 -0.96 -3.47
N LYS A 27 -0.85 -1.14 -4.32
CA LYS A 27 -1.02 -0.29 -5.50
C LYS A 27 -1.31 1.15 -5.11
N VAL A 28 -2.17 1.34 -4.11
CA VAL A 28 -2.46 2.68 -3.60
C VAL A 28 -1.20 3.33 -3.04
N VAL A 29 -0.46 2.60 -2.23
CA VAL A 29 0.79 3.10 -1.62
C VAL A 29 1.81 3.43 -2.71
N GLY A 30 1.96 2.55 -3.70
CA GLY A 30 2.89 2.77 -4.81
C GLY A 30 2.54 4.00 -5.63
N ALA A 31 1.26 4.16 -5.96
CA ALA A 31 0.79 5.34 -6.69
C ALA A 31 1.02 6.61 -5.88
N ALA A 32 0.75 6.56 -4.59
CA ALA A 32 0.98 7.69 -3.69
C ALA A 32 2.47 8.06 -3.64
N ALA A 33 3.34 7.04 -3.56
CA ALA A 33 4.78 7.25 -3.53
C ALA A 33 5.29 7.92 -4.80
N VAL A 34 4.81 7.49 -5.95
CA VAL A 34 5.19 8.08 -7.25
C VAL A 34 4.70 9.53 -7.32
N LEU A 35 3.47 9.78 -6.87
CA LEU A 35 2.93 11.13 -6.86
C LEU A 35 3.76 12.06 -5.98
N VAL A 36 4.06 11.64 -4.76
CA VAL A 36 4.83 12.44 -3.81
C VAL A 36 6.25 12.68 -4.34
N ALA A 37 6.87 11.67 -4.95
CA ALA A 37 8.22 11.78 -5.47
C ALA A 37 8.32 12.77 -6.64
N ASN A 38 7.23 12.99 -7.36
CA ASN A 38 7.21 13.84 -8.54
C ASN A 38 6.49 15.18 -8.32
N THR A 39 6.12 15.49 -7.08
CA THR A 39 5.36 16.69 -6.76
C THR A 39 5.96 17.37 -5.56
N ASP A 40 6.02 18.71 -5.59
CA ASP A 40 6.41 19.49 -4.43
C ASP A 40 5.16 19.72 -3.57
N PRO A 41 5.13 19.26 -2.31
CA PRO A 41 3.98 19.51 -1.43
C PRO A 41 3.62 20.99 -1.31
N LYS A 42 4.62 21.87 -1.43
CA LYS A 42 4.41 23.31 -1.34
C LYS A 42 3.64 23.89 -2.52
N SER A 43 3.55 23.13 -3.62
CA SER A 43 2.77 23.56 -4.79
C SER A 43 1.28 23.40 -4.56
N PHE A 44 0.87 22.60 -3.59
CA PHE A 44 -0.52 22.43 -3.21
C PHE A 44 -0.95 23.50 -2.25
N ARG A 45 -2.24 23.76 -2.18
CA ARG A 45 -2.82 24.75 -1.27
C ARG A 45 -3.78 24.08 -0.29
N ASN A 46 -3.86 24.66 0.91
CA ASN A 46 -4.86 24.30 1.91
C ASN A 46 -4.84 22.80 2.25
N GLU A 47 -6.00 22.17 2.17
CA GLU A 47 -6.17 20.76 2.53
C GLU A 47 -5.33 19.81 1.69
N ALA A 48 -5.08 20.15 0.42
CA ALA A 48 -4.25 19.33 -0.46
C ALA A 48 -2.79 19.30 0.00
N MET A 49 -2.29 20.44 0.51
CA MET A 49 -0.93 20.51 1.05
C MET A 49 -0.81 19.66 2.30
N ASP A 50 -1.79 19.75 3.20
CA ASP A 50 -1.81 18.95 4.43
C ASP A 50 -1.86 17.46 4.10
N ALA A 51 -2.68 17.07 3.14
CA ALA A 51 -2.78 15.67 2.70
C ALA A 51 -1.47 15.18 2.09
N ALA A 52 -0.81 16.00 1.28
CA ALA A 52 0.47 15.67 0.67
C ALA A 52 1.57 15.49 1.73
N GLU A 53 1.59 16.33 2.74
CA GLU A 53 2.53 16.21 3.85
C GLU A 53 2.28 14.94 4.66
N MET A 54 1.02 14.62 4.92
CA MET A 54 0.64 13.41 5.62
C MET A 54 1.06 12.15 4.84
N LEU A 55 0.84 12.16 3.51
CA LEU A 55 1.30 11.07 2.65
C LEU A 55 2.80 10.90 2.73
N SER A 56 3.53 11.99 2.66
CA SER A 56 4.99 11.98 2.73
C SER A 56 5.49 11.35 4.03
N GLU A 57 4.90 11.77 5.15
CA GLU A 57 5.27 11.26 6.48
C GLU A 57 4.93 9.77 6.62
N THR A 58 3.74 9.37 6.19
CA THR A 58 3.31 7.97 6.31
C THR A 58 4.12 7.05 5.39
N LEU A 59 4.46 7.51 4.19
CA LEU A 59 5.32 6.74 3.28
C LEU A 59 6.71 6.56 3.86
N ASN A 60 7.27 7.59 4.45
CA ASN A 60 8.60 7.53 5.07
C ASN A 60 8.63 6.63 6.30
N ALA A 61 7.50 6.42 6.95
CA ALA A 61 7.39 5.54 8.11
C ALA A 61 7.24 4.07 7.75
N LEU A 62 7.00 3.74 6.49
CA LEU A 62 6.86 2.36 6.05
C LEU A 62 8.20 1.62 6.06
N PRO A 63 8.18 0.31 6.33
CA PRO A 63 9.37 -0.52 6.14
C PRO A 63 9.84 -0.45 4.69
N GLU A 64 11.16 -0.49 4.48
CA GLU A 64 11.74 -0.43 3.15
C GLU A 64 11.20 -1.49 2.20
N GLU A 65 11.01 -2.72 2.71
CA GLU A 65 10.49 -3.81 1.89
C GLU A 65 9.06 -3.54 1.43
N THR A 66 8.23 -2.98 2.30
CA THR A 66 6.86 -2.66 1.95
C THR A 66 6.81 -1.59 0.85
N LEU A 67 7.62 -0.55 1.00
CA LEU A 67 7.70 0.51 0.01
C LEU A 67 8.22 -0.02 -1.33
N LYS A 68 9.22 -0.88 -1.28
CA LYS A 68 9.77 -1.52 -2.48
C LYS A 68 8.70 -2.34 -3.20
N ASP A 69 7.96 -3.18 -2.45
CA ASP A 69 6.89 -4.00 -3.01
C ASP A 69 5.80 -3.13 -3.63
N ALA A 70 5.48 -2.01 -3.00
CA ALA A 70 4.48 -1.07 -3.50
C ALA A 70 4.92 -0.44 -4.82
N LEU A 71 6.17 -0.01 -4.91
CA LEU A 71 6.72 0.58 -6.13
C LEU A 71 6.76 -0.43 -7.27
N GLU A 72 7.17 -1.67 -6.99
CA GLU A 72 7.16 -2.74 -7.98
C GLU A 72 5.74 -3.02 -8.48
N SER A 73 4.77 -2.95 -7.59
CA SER A 73 3.36 -3.16 -7.93
C SER A 73 2.85 -2.17 -8.96
N VAL A 74 3.25 -0.89 -8.85
CA VAL A 74 2.82 0.15 -9.80
C VAL A 74 3.63 0.08 -11.09
N GLN A 75 4.92 -0.22 -11.00
CA GLN A 75 5.78 -0.35 -12.18
C GLN A 75 5.25 -1.39 -13.15
N ALA A 76 4.81 -2.52 -12.61
CA ALA A 76 4.29 -3.61 -13.42
C ALA A 76 3.05 -3.20 -14.23
N GLU A 77 2.32 -2.18 -13.80
CA GLU A 77 1.13 -1.72 -14.51
C GLU A 77 1.41 -0.60 -15.51
N VAL A 78 2.44 0.20 -15.25
CA VAL A 78 2.79 1.35 -16.09
C VAL A 78 3.65 0.92 -17.29
N GLU A 79 4.37 -0.18 -17.14
CA GLU A 79 5.15 -0.78 -18.21
C GLU A 79 4.30 -1.74 -19.04
#